data_3ad5c03938c68a7a129676cb40dd50d1
#
_entry.id   3ad5c03938c68a7a129676cb40dd50d1
#
_cell.length_a   1.000
_cell.length_b   1.000
_cell.length_c   1.000
_cell.angle_alpha   90.00
_cell.angle_beta   90.00
_cell.angle_gamma   90.00
#
_symmetry.space_group_name_H-M   'P 1'
#
loop_
_entity.id
_entity.type
_entity.pdbx_description
1 polymer ?
#
loop_
_entity_poly.entity_id
_entity_poly.type
_entity_poly.pdbx_seq_one_letter_code
_entity_poly.pdbx_strand_id
1 'polypeptide(L)'
;GENIYPIEVENVLEDHPDIHQCAVIGIPHETWGEAVHAVITLNDGYVLTEQELISFCKENIASYKCPVSVTFREEPMPLSPINKILKTELRKPFWKNRDSELV
;
A
#
# COMPACT_ATOMS: atom_id res chain seq x y z
N GLY A 1 -15.64 2.61 -13.03
CA GLY A 1 -14.34 2.11 -12.88
C GLY A 1 -14.25 0.71 -12.35
N GLU A 2 -13.07 0.21 -12.42
CA GLU A 2 -12.78 -1.12 -11.94
C GLU A 2 -12.75 -1.15 -10.42
N ASN A 3 -13.34 -2.19 -9.85
CA ASN A 3 -13.28 -2.37 -8.41
C ASN A 3 -11.94 -3.01 -8.03
N ILE A 4 -11.27 -2.38 -7.08
CA ILE A 4 -10.02 -2.89 -6.56
C ILE A 4 -10.22 -3.18 -5.08
N TYR A 5 -9.92 -4.39 -4.68
CA TYR A 5 -10.07 -4.82 -3.30
C TYR A 5 -8.70 -4.90 -2.65
N PRO A 6 -8.41 -4.04 -1.67
CA PRO A 6 -7.09 -4.04 -1.02
C PRO A 6 -6.65 -5.40 -0.51
N ILE A 7 -7.58 -6.21 -0.01
CA ILE A 7 -7.25 -7.53 0.53
C ILE A 7 -6.64 -8.45 -0.53
N GLU A 8 -7.10 -8.34 -1.78
CA GLU A 8 -6.56 -9.16 -2.87
C GLU A 8 -5.10 -8.84 -3.11
N VAL A 9 -4.77 -7.55 -3.13
CA VAL A 9 -3.39 -7.09 -3.33
C VAL A 9 -2.54 -7.46 -2.13
N GLU A 10 -3.05 -7.26 -0.93
CA GLU A 10 -2.35 -7.59 0.30
C GLU A 10 -2.02 -9.07 0.38
N ASN A 11 -2.96 -9.94 -0.02
CA ASN A 11 -2.71 -11.38 -0.02
C ASN A 11 -1.54 -11.75 -0.92
N VAL A 12 -1.44 -11.12 -2.09
CA VAL A 12 -0.31 -11.34 -3.00
C VAL A 12 0.99 -10.89 -2.35
N LEU A 13 1.00 -9.70 -1.76
CA LEU A 13 2.20 -9.14 -1.14
C LEU A 13 2.66 -9.95 0.06
N GLU A 14 1.73 -10.50 0.82
CA GLU A 14 2.05 -11.33 1.98
C GLU A 14 2.78 -12.62 1.60
N ASP A 15 2.63 -13.06 0.37
CA ASP A 15 3.35 -14.24 -0.12
C ASP A 15 4.82 -13.95 -0.44
N HIS A 16 5.22 -12.68 -0.49
CA HIS A 16 6.61 -12.34 -0.77
C HIS A 16 7.46 -12.57 0.48
N PRO A 17 8.53 -13.37 0.39
CA PRO A 17 9.30 -13.75 1.58
C PRO A 17 10.03 -12.61 2.28
N ASP A 18 10.32 -11.53 1.57
CA ASP A 18 11.05 -10.40 2.14
C ASP A 18 10.14 -9.40 2.86
N ILE A 19 8.83 -9.51 2.66
CA ILE A 19 7.87 -8.57 3.26
C ILE A 19 7.44 -9.05 4.64
N HIS A 20 7.55 -8.16 5.63
CA HIS A 20 7.10 -8.42 6.99
C HIS A 20 5.62 -8.07 7.15
N GLN A 21 5.26 -6.83 6.81
CA GLN A 21 3.88 -6.35 6.90
C GLN A 21 3.55 -5.55 5.65
N CYS A 22 2.29 -5.57 5.25
CA CYS A 22 1.85 -4.75 4.13
C CYS A 22 0.44 -4.19 4.41
N ALA A 23 0.18 -3.03 3.85
CA ALA A 23 -1.14 -2.42 3.86
C ALA A 23 -1.33 -1.71 2.54
N VAL A 24 -2.47 -1.94 1.92
CA VAL A 24 -2.81 -1.30 0.64
C VAL A 24 -3.86 -0.24 0.90
N ILE A 25 -3.57 0.98 0.48
CA ILE A 25 -4.44 2.14 0.70
C ILE A 25 -4.67 2.88 -0.60
N GLY A 26 -5.71 3.72 -0.62
CA GLY A 26 -5.94 4.64 -1.73
C GLY A 26 -5.32 5.98 -1.40
N ILE A 27 -4.63 6.56 -2.37
CA ILE A 27 -4.03 7.89 -2.23
C ILE A 27 -4.55 8.79 -3.35
N PRO A 28 -4.49 10.14 -3.17
CA PRO A 28 -4.99 11.05 -4.20
C PRO A 28 -4.26 10.88 -5.53
N HIS A 29 -4.99 10.93 -6.62
CA HIS A 29 -4.44 10.87 -7.97
C HIS A 29 -5.16 11.88 -8.85
N GLU A 30 -4.41 12.66 -9.60
CA GLU A 30 -4.96 13.75 -10.40
C GLU A 30 -5.98 13.30 -11.44
N THR A 31 -5.74 12.18 -12.07
CA THR A 31 -6.58 11.69 -13.16
C THR A 31 -7.70 10.78 -12.68
N TRP A 32 -7.40 9.89 -11.75
CA TRP A 32 -8.34 8.85 -11.33
C TRP A 32 -9.05 9.16 -10.02
N GLY A 33 -8.71 10.28 -9.40
CA GLY A 33 -9.20 10.61 -8.07
C GLY A 33 -8.46 9.86 -6.98
N GLU A 34 -8.27 8.56 -7.15
CA GLU A 34 -7.59 7.72 -6.17
C GLU A 34 -6.75 6.66 -6.87
N ALA A 35 -5.58 6.39 -6.33
CA ALA A 35 -4.68 5.36 -6.87
C ALA A 35 -4.30 4.37 -5.77
N VAL A 36 -3.94 3.16 -6.20
CA VAL A 36 -3.53 2.09 -5.30
C VAL A 36 -2.09 2.31 -4.84
N HIS A 37 -1.88 2.32 -3.55
CA HIS A 37 -0.56 2.53 -2.95
C HIS A 37 -0.30 1.45 -1.90
N ALA A 38 0.89 0.87 -1.90
CA ALA A 38 1.27 -0.13 -0.91
C ALA A 38 2.22 0.48 0.11
N VAL A 39 1.94 0.21 1.39
CA VAL A 39 2.83 0.57 2.49
C VAL A 39 3.42 -0.73 3.03
N ILE A 40 4.72 -0.82 3.06
CA ILE A 40 5.45 -2.07 3.28
C ILE A 40 6.47 -1.92 4.39
N THR A 41 6.56 -2.93 5.26
CA THR A 41 7.73 -3.12 6.10
C THR A 41 8.42 -4.40 5.65
N LEU A 42 9.74 -4.38 5.62
CA LEU A 42 10.53 -5.54 5.20
C LEU A 42 11.09 -6.29 6.40
N ASN A 43 11.35 -7.56 6.21
CA ASN A 43 12.08 -8.34 7.20
C ASN A 43 13.51 -7.82 7.30
N ASP A 44 14.11 -7.94 8.47
CA ASP A 44 15.45 -7.41 8.73
C ASP A 44 16.47 -7.93 7.72
N GLY A 45 17.28 -7.01 7.21
CA GLY A 45 18.35 -7.35 6.29
C GLY A 45 17.95 -7.46 4.82
N TYR A 46 16.67 -7.31 4.51
CA TYR A 46 16.20 -7.38 3.12
C TYR A 46 16.01 -6.00 2.51
N VAL A 47 16.26 -5.91 1.22
CA VAL A 47 16.09 -4.70 0.44
C VAL A 47 15.24 -5.06 -0.78
N LEU A 48 14.23 -4.24 -1.05
CA LEU A 48 13.32 -4.46 -2.16
C LEU A 48 13.04 -3.10 -2.79
N THR A 49 13.09 -3.01 -4.11
CA THR A 49 12.76 -1.76 -4.79
C THR A 49 11.27 -1.70 -5.09
N GLU A 50 10.78 -0.48 -5.33
CA GLU A 50 9.40 -0.27 -5.75
C GLU A 50 9.08 -1.07 -7.01
N GLN A 51 9.98 -1.04 -7.99
CA GLN A 51 9.76 -1.76 -9.23
C GLN A 51 9.71 -3.27 -9.05
N GLU A 52 10.58 -3.79 -8.20
CA GLU A 52 10.58 -5.23 -7.91
C GLU A 52 9.27 -5.66 -7.28
N LEU A 53 8.76 -4.86 -6.34
CA LEU A 53 7.51 -5.17 -5.67
C LEU A 53 6.34 -5.11 -6.65
N ILE A 54 6.28 -4.06 -7.46
CA ILE A 54 5.19 -3.90 -8.44
C ILE A 54 5.24 -5.02 -9.47
N SER A 55 6.44 -5.41 -9.93
CA SER A 55 6.60 -6.52 -10.87
C SER A 55 6.10 -7.83 -10.26
N PHE A 56 6.41 -8.05 -8.99
CA PHE A 56 5.92 -9.24 -8.27
C PHE A 56 4.39 -9.28 -8.28
N CYS A 57 3.75 -8.14 -8.02
CA CYS A 57 2.30 -8.06 -8.06
C CYS A 57 1.75 -8.37 -9.45
N LYS A 58 2.38 -7.81 -10.48
CA LYS A 58 1.91 -8.01 -11.87
C LYS A 58 2.02 -9.45 -12.35
N GLU A 59 2.91 -10.23 -11.75
CA GLU A 59 3.02 -11.64 -12.06
C GLU A 59 1.88 -12.47 -11.46
N ASN A 60 1.20 -11.92 -10.47
CA ASN A 60 0.22 -12.66 -9.68
C ASN A 60 -1.22 -12.18 -9.81
N ILE A 61 -1.42 -10.91 -10.16
CA ILE A 61 -2.76 -10.34 -10.35
C ILE A 61 -2.76 -9.38 -11.53
N ALA A 62 -3.96 -9.00 -11.97
CA ALA A 62 -4.13 -8.08 -13.08
C ALA A 62 -3.42 -6.76 -12.83
N SER A 63 -2.79 -6.21 -13.87
CA SER A 63 -1.99 -4.99 -13.76
C SER A 63 -2.75 -3.81 -13.17
N TYR A 64 -4.03 -3.64 -13.52
CA TYR A 64 -4.79 -2.50 -13.03
C TYR A 64 -5.05 -2.56 -11.52
N LYS A 65 -4.90 -3.72 -10.91
CA LYS A 65 -5.06 -3.90 -9.46
C LYS A 65 -3.78 -3.65 -8.69
N CYS A 66 -2.64 -3.65 -9.38
CA CYS A 66 -1.36 -3.51 -8.73
C CYS A 66 -1.13 -2.09 -8.23
N PRO A 67 -0.32 -1.91 -7.17
CA PRO A 67 0.03 -0.57 -6.70
C PRO A 67 0.77 0.20 -7.79
N VAL A 68 0.53 1.50 -7.84
CA VAL A 68 1.27 2.39 -8.73
C VAL A 68 2.46 3.02 -8.01
N SER A 69 2.49 2.92 -6.69
CA SER A 69 3.58 3.45 -5.87
C SER A 69 3.68 2.68 -4.56
N VAL A 70 4.81 2.79 -3.90
CA VAL A 70 5.11 2.03 -2.69
C VAL A 70 5.86 2.92 -1.70
N THR A 71 5.51 2.81 -0.43
CA THR A 71 6.29 3.38 0.67
C THR A 71 6.90 2.23 1.47
N PHE A 72 8.21 2.24 1.64
CA PHE A 72 8.89 1.30 2.53
C PHE A 72 9.12 1.99 3.87
N ARG A 73 8.47 1.47 4.91
CA ARG A 73 8.58 2.04 6.26
C ARG A 73 9.68 1.35 7.03
N GLU A 74 10.47 2.14 7.74
CA GLU A 74 11.43 1.61 8.71
C GLU A 74 10.77 1.41 10.07
N GLU A 75 9.75 2.22 10.35
CA GLU A 75 9.00 2.14 11.60
C GLU A 75 7.94 1.04 11.52
N PRO A 76 7.56 0.44 12.67
CA PRO A 76 6.46 -0.53 12.68
C PRO A 76 5.17 0.11 12.20
N MET A 77 4.25 -0.71 11.70
CA MET A 77 2.93 -0.23 11.32
C MET A 77 2.15 0.25 12.54
N PRO A 78 1.32 1.30 12.38
CA PRO A 78 0.42 1.69 13.45
C PRO A 78 -0.65 0.62 13.63
N LEU A 79 -0.82 0.12 14.85
CA LEU A 79 -1.73 -0.97 15.14
C LEU A 79 -2.80 -0.55 16.13
N SER A 80 -4.00 -1.09 15.96
CA SER A 80 -5.09 -0.94 16.92
C SER A 80 -4.83 -1.85 18.13
N PRO A 81 -5.63 -1.70 19.21
CA PRO A 81 -5.49 -2.60 20.36
C PRO A 81 -5.69 -4.09 20.03
N ILE A 82 -6.36 -4.40 18.92
CA ILE A 82 -6.54 -5.79 18.48
C ILE A 82 -5.56 -6.18 17.36
N ASN A 83 -4.47 -5.42 17.23
CA ASN A 83 -3.38 -5.68 16.27
C ASN A 83 -3.77 -5.58 14.80
N LYS A 84 -4.75 -4.75 14.50
CA LYS A 84 -5.08 -4.42 13.10
C LYS A 84 -4.30 -3.19 12.66
N ILE A 85 -3.78 -3.22 11.43
CA ILE A 85 -3.09 -2.05 10.88
C ILE A 85 -4.10 -0.92 10.69
N LEU A 86 -3.77 0.24 11.24
CA LEU A 86 -4.62 1.43 11.16
C LEU A 86 -4.38 2.16 9.85
N LYS A 87 -5.11 1.77 8.81
CA LYS A 87 -4.94 2.38 7.48
C LYS A 87 -5.24 3.88 7.46
N THR A 88 -6.14 4.34 8.32
CA THR A 88 -6.45 5.76 8.42
C THR A 88 -5.20 6.56 8.78
N GLU A 89 -4.37 6.02 9.66
CA GLU A 89 -3.11 6.67 10.03
C GLU A 89 -2.12 6.70 8.86
N LEU A 90 -2.09 5.63 8.08
CA LEU A 90 -1.21 5.54 6.92
C LEU A 90 -1.64 6.50 5.80
N ARG A 91 -2.93 6.75 5.68
CA ARG A 91 -3.47 7.64 4.66
C ARG A 91 -3.23 9.12 4.95
N LYS A 92 -3.19 9.51 6.21
CA LYS A 92 -3.14 10.93 6.60
C LYS A 92 -2.10 11.76 5.85
N PRO A 93 -0.84 11.32 5.72
CA PRO A 93 0.14 12.15 5.01
C PRO A 93 -0.22 12.43 3.56
N PHE A 94 -0.93 11.52 2.91
CA PHE A 94 -1.28 11.65 1.50
C PHE A 94 -2.53 12.52 1.28
N TRP A 95 -3.48 12.50 2.21
CA TRP A 95 -4.76 13.18 2.06
C TRP A 95 -4.83 14.53 2.75
N LYS A 96 -3.83 14.90 3.47
CA LYS A 96 -3.82 16.11 4.29
C LYS A 96 -4.22 17.37 3.52
N ASN A 97 -3.60 17.61 2.37
CA ASN A 97 -3.88 18.78 1.56
C ASN A 97 -5.25 18.69 0.87
N ARG A 98 -5.65 17.49 0.51
CA ARG A 98 -6.96 17.27 -0.13
C ARG A 98 -8.11 17.56 0.83
N ASP A 99 -7.96 17.14 2.09
CA ASP A 99 -8.96 17.41 3.11
C ASP A 99 -9.13 18.91 3.29
N SER A 100 -8.04 19.66 3.26
CA SER A 100 -8.08 21.10 3.36
C SER A 100 -8.82 21.75 2.19
N GLU A 101 -8.65 21.21 1.00
CA GLU A 101 -9.29 21.72 -0.20
C GLU A 101 -10.78 21.46 -0.22
N LEU A 102 -11.23 20.42 0.43
CA LEU A 102 -12.65 20.07 0.47
C LEU A 102 -13.44 20.92 1.45
N VAL A 103 -12.77 21.60 2.31
CA VAL A 103 -13.38 22.49 3.28
C VAL A 103 -13.46 23.90 2.70
#